data_3ef616c65108cfc5d3cebd1f9f050b98
#
_entry.id   3ef616c65108cfc5d3cebd1f9f050b98
#
_cell.length_a   1.000
_cell.length_b   1.000
_cell.length_c   1.000
_cell.angle_alpha   90.00
_cell.angle_beta   90.00
_cell.angle_gamma   90.00
#
_symmetry.space_group_name_H-M   'P 1'
#
loop_
_entity.id
_entity.type
_entity.pdbx_description
1 polymer ?
#
loop_
_entity_poly.entity_id
_entity_poly.type
_entity_poly.pdbx_seq_one_letter_code
_entity_poly.pdbx_strand_id
1 'polypeptide(L)'
;MRRRDPHLRPRGRSRRHLTRDVEATRRRLLDAGRQLFADHPFDDVTVRDICRHAGVNLALVNYHFGDKLGLYSAVMSEVIDAIREFNALAMNAPEGSSPDARLQRFIRAFLQRIFETKGEGSWVHKFIQHELNRPTEAVQRIMEEAIVPRLRYLSAAVTELLDCEPDDPRVMQCVGSVHGLCLVYSRMLLAPKLKIVAPDLTPPERPGVEAAVAHVTAFSLAGIKAMRSTGGAIGARVL
;
A
#
# COMPACT_ATOMS: atom_id res chain seq x y z
N MET A 1 51.76 -50.74 2.37
CA MET A 1 52.26 -49.36 2.42
C MET A 1 51.60 -48.52 1.34
N ARG A 2 50.44 -47.94 1.60
CA ARG A 2 49.69 -47.10 0.60
C ARG A 2 49.98 -45.63 0.94
N ARG A 3 50.64 -44.93 0.02
CA ARG A 3 50.96 -43.50 0.13
C ARG A 3 49.68 -42.68 0.03
N ARG A 4 49.42 -41.81 0.99
CA ARG A 4 48.38 -40.78 0.98
C ARG A 4 48.83 -39.63 0.08
N ASP A 5 48.03 -39.30 -0.92
CA ASP A 5 48.23 -38.15 -1.82
C ASP A 5 47.83 -36.86 -1.11
N PRO A 6 48.69 -35.80 -0.98
CA PRO A 6 48.40 -34.62 -0.19
C PRO A 6 47.81 -33.45 -0.97
N HIS A 7 47.24 -33.63 -2.14
CA HIS A 7 46.84 -32.53 -3.02
C HIS A 7 45.33 -32.44 -3.33
N LEU A 8 44.45 -32.64 -2.33
CA LEU A 8 43.07 -32.23 -2.47
C LEU A 8 42.85 -30.92 -1.71
N ARG A 9 43.23 -29.78 -2.35
CA ARG A 9 42.75 -28.46 -1.95
C ARG A 9 41.25 -28.37 -2.24
N PRO A 10 40.41 -27.91 -1.29
CA PRO A 10 38.99 -27.69 -1.56
C PRO A 10 38.86 -26.62 -2.65
N ARG A 11 38.19 -26.97 -3.76
CA ARG A 11 37.87 -26.05 -4.87
C ARG A 11 37.16 -24.85 -4.28
N GLY A 12 37.80 -23.67 -4.36
CA GLY A 12 37.23 -22.40 -3.93
C GLY A 12 35.86 -22.19 -4.60
N ARG A 13 34.84 -21.90 -3.77
CA ARG A 13 33.52 -21.49 -4.26
C ARG A 13 33.74 -20.34 -5.22
N SER A 14 33.27 -20.48 -6.46
CA SER A 14 33.37 -19.44 -7.50
C SER A 14 32.78 -18.12 -6.96
N ARG A 15 33.41 -16.97 -7.24
CA ARG A 15 32.90 -15.62 -6.87
C ARG A 15 31.42 -15.45 -7.20
N ARG A 16 30.93 -16.01 -8.30
CA ARG A 16 29.51 -16.01 -8.68
C ARG A 16 28.60 -16.75 -7.70
N HIS A 17 29.06 -17.82 -7.06
CA HIS A 17 28.29 -18.55 -6.05
C HIS A 17 28.16 -17.76 -4.76
N LEU A 18 29.25 -17.12 -4.32
CA LEU A 18 29.25 -16.27 -3.13
C LEU A 18 28.31 -15.07 -3.27
N THR A 19 28.32 -14.41 -4.42
CA THR A 19 27.42 -13.27 -4.69
C THR A 19 25.96 -13.71 -4.72
N ARG A 20 25.65 -14.87 -5.27
CA ARG A 20 24.30 -15.45 -5.27
C ARG A 20 23.79 -15.79 -3.88
N ASP A 21 24.65 -16.36 -3.04
CA ASP A 21 24.30 -16.71 -1.65
C ASP A 21 24.06 -15.45 -0.79
N VAL A 22 24.84 -14.40 -1.00
CA VAL A 22 24.70 -13.10 -0.34
C VAL A 22 23.36 -12.46 -0.73
N GLU A 23 23.04 -12.41 -2.02
CA GLU A 23 21.79 -11.83 -2.51
C GLU A 23 20.55 -12.63 -2.07
N ALA A 24 20.64 -13.96 -2.09
CA ALA A 24 19.59 -14.84 -1.60
C ALA A 24 19.31 -14.62 -0.09
N THR A 25 20.37 -14.39 0.69
CA THR A 25 20.25 -14.11 2.13
C THR A 25 19.60 -12.73 2.37
N ARG A 26 20.03 -11.72 1.61
CA ARG A 26 19.44 -10.36 1.68
C ARG A 26 17.94 -10.40 1.36
N ARG A 27 17.54 -11.15 0.35
CA ARG A 27 16.13 -11.31 -0.05
C ARG A 27 15.31 -11.97 1.06
N ARG A 28 15.81 -13.08 1.66
CA ARG A 28 15.12 -13.74 2.79
C ARG A 28 14.90 -12.81 3.98
N LEU A 29 15.87 -11.94 4.27
CA LEU A 29 15.74 -10.92 5.33
C LEU A 29 14.69 -9.87 4.98
N LEU A 30 14.63 -9.39 3.74
CA LEU A 30 13.60 -8.48 3.26
C LEU A 30 12.21 -9.11 3.32
N ASP A 31 12.07 -10.35 2.88
CA ASP A 31 10.79 -11.08 2.92
C ASP A 31 10.30 -11.27 4.37
N ALA A 32 11.21 -11.62 5.28
CA ALA A 32 10.91 -11.70 6.71
C ALA A 32 10.50 -10.33 7.29
N GLY A 33 11.21 -9.26 6.91
CA GLY A 33 10.90 -7.88 7.30
C GLY A 33 9.52 -7.45 6.81
N ARG A 34 9.19 -7.70 5.52
CA ARG A 34 7.86 -7.39 4.95
C ARG A 34 6.73 -8.03 5.75
N GLN A 35 6.85 -9.31 6.07
CA GLN A 35 5.81 -10.04 6.80
C GLN A 35 5.67 -9.52 8.23
N LEU A 36 6.78 -9.41 8.95
CA LEU A 36 6.76 -9.03 10.36
C LEU A 36 6.30 -7.58 10.56
N PHE A 37 6.81 -6.64 9.76
CA PHE A 37 6.42 -5.22 9.87
C PHE A 37 5.03 -4.93 9.27
N ALA A 38 4.49 -5.82 8.43
CA ALA A 38 3.10 -5.74 8.01
C ALA A 38 2.14 -6.23 9.09
N ASP A 39 2.53 -7.20 9.91
CA ASP A 39 1.67 -7.78 10.94
C ASP A 39 1.85 -7.12 12.31
N HIS A 40 2.98 -6.43 12.54
CA HIS A 40 3.33 -5.80 13.81
C HIS A 40 3.96 -4.42 13.64
N PRO A 41 3.70 -3.45 14.54
CA PRO A 41 4.42 -2.18 14.58
C PRO A 41 5.93 -2.36 14.72
N PHE A 42 6.70 -1.35 14.28
CA PHE A 42 8.17 -1.40 14.31
C PHE A 42 8.72 -1.82 15.66
N ASP A 43 8.23 -1.21 16.77
CA ASP A 43 8.78 -1.45 18.11
C ASP A 43 8.54 -2.88 18.61
N ASP A 44 7.46 -3.52 18.19
CA ASP A 44 7.04 -4.84 18.64
C ASP A 44 7.83 -5.98 17.94
N VAL A 45 8.56 -5.67 16.84
CA VAL A 45 9.40 -6.63 16.12
C VAL A 45 10.84 -6.60 16.66
N THR A 46 11.39 -7.76 17.02
CA THR A 46 12.80 -7.87 17.43
C THR A 46 13.68 -8.41 16.29
N VAL A 47 14.99 -8.09 16.32
CA VAL A 47 15.96 -8.66 15.37
C VAL A 47 16.00 -10.20 15.45
N ARG A 48 15.74 -10.76 16.64
CA ARG A 48 15.67 -12.22 16.84
C ARG A 48 14.48 -12.84 16.10
N ASP A 49 13.33 -12.15 16.08
CA ASP A 49 12.16 -12.61 15.33
C ASP A 49 12.42 -12.61 13.83
N ILE A 50 13.08 -11.54 13.33
CA ILE A 50 13.52 -11.44 11.93
C ILE A 50 14.47 -12.60 11.59
N CYS A 51 15.49 -12.83 12.40
CA CYS A 51 16.46 -13.91 12.18
C CYS A 51 15.78 -15.27 12.15
N ARG A 52 14.86 -15.53 13.09
CA ARG A 52 14.10 -16.79 13.19
C ARG A 52 13.25 -16.99 11.93
N HIS A 53 12.55 -15.95 11.50
CA HIS A 53 11.66 -15.99 10.32
C HIS A 53 12.45 -16.20 9.02
N ALA A 54 13.58 -15.51 8.86
CA ALA A 54 14.45 -15.61 7.70
C ALA A 54 15.34 -16.87 7.68
N GLY A 55 15.46 -17.59 8.80
CA GLY A 55 16.38 -18.73 8.94
C GLY A 55 17.86 -18.33 8.81
N VAL A 56 18.23 -17.19 9.44
CA VAL A 56 19.59 -16.63 9.41
C VAL A 56 20.07 -16.26 10.80
N ASN A 57 21.36 -15.99 10.96
CA ASN A 57 21.93 -15.49 12.20
C ASN A 57 21.96 -13.95 12.25
N LEU A 58 22.12 -13.41 13.47
CA LEU A 58 22.16 -11.97 13.72
C LEU A 58 23.25 -11.23 12.93
N ALA A 59 24.42 -11.85 12.74
CA ALA A 59 25.52 -11.23 12.02
C ALA A 59 25.16 -10.90 10.56
N LEU A 60 24.25 -11.66 9.95
CA LEU A 60 23.79 -11.41 8.59
C LEU A 60 22.83 -10.21 8.50
N VAL A 61 22.02 -9.95 9.53
CA VAL A 61 21.22 -8.71 9.58
C VAL A 61 22.14 -7.50 9.61
N ASN A 62 23.13 -7.52 10.52
CA ASN A 62 24.10 -6.44 10.63
C ASN A 62 24.93 -6.27 9.35
N TYR A 63 25.33 -7.36 8.71
CA TYR A 63 26.09 -7.32 7.47
C TYR A 63 25.30 -6.68 6.32
N HIS A 64 24.00 -7.03 6.15
CA HIS A 64 23.20 -6.58 5.02
C HIS A 64 22.50 -5.24 5.23
N PHE A 65 22.14 -4.91 6.46
CA PHE A 65 21.28 -3.76 6.77
C PHE A 65 21.80 -2.89 7.92
N GLY A 66 22.89 -3.27 8.56
CA GLY A 66 23.44 -2.55 9.72
C GLY A 66 22.69 -2.88 11.01
N ASP A 67 21.38 -2.67 11.04
CA ASP A 67 20.53 -2.92 12.20
C ASP A 67 19.06 -3.16 11.79
N LYS A 68 18.15 -3.19 12.78
CA LYS A 68 16.71 -3.30 12.56
C LYS A 68 16.14 -2.11 11.78
N LEU A 69 16.64 -0.90 12.08
CA LEU A 69 16.17 0.32 11.40
C LEU A 69 16.59 0.33 9.94
N GLY A 70 17.80 -0.12 9.60
CA GLY A 70 18.25 -0.25 8.22
C GLY A 70 17.42 -1.26 7.42
N LEU A 71 17.05 -2.40 8.00
CA LEU A 71 16.12 -3.34 7.38
C LEU A 71 14.72 -2.73 7.21
N TYR A 72 14.21 -2.05 8.24
CA TYR A 72 12.93 -1.36 8.19
C TYR A 72 12.90 -0.30 7.07
N SER A 73 13.95 0.51 6.96
CA SER A 73 14.09 1.51 5.90
C SER A 73 14.13 0.89 4.49
N ALA A 74 14.73 -0.29 4.34
CA ALA A 74 14.73 -1.02 3.08
C ALA A 74 13.32 -1.54 2.73
N VAL A 75 12.58 -2.11 3.68
CA VAL A 75 11.18 -2.53 3.50
C VAL A 75 10.28 -1.33 3.18
N MET A 76 10.48 -0.21 3.86
CA MET A 76 9.74 1.03 3.59
C MET A 76 9.98 1.54 2.16
N SER A 77 11.22 1.47 1.66
CA SER A 77 11.51 1.85 0.27
C SER A 77 10.70 1.03 -0.72
N GLU A 78 10.51 -0.27 -0.47
CA GLU A 78 9.65 -1.12 -1.30
C GLU A 78 8.17 -0.75 -1.18
N VAL A 79 7.70 -0.33 0.00
CA VAL A 79 6.35 0.23 0.18
C VAL A 79 6.15 1.47 -0.69
N ILE A 80 7.10 2.40 -0.63
CA ILE A 80 7.08 3.64 -1.42
C ILE A 80 7.08 3.32 -2.92
N ASP A 81 7.94 2.42 -3.37
CA ASP A 81 8.03 2.03 -4.78
C ASP A 81 6.73 1.38 -5.26
N ALA A 82 6.14 0.49 -4.46
CA ALA A 82 4.85 -0.13 -4.78
C ALA A 82 3.70 0.90 -4.86
N ILE A 83 3.74 1.96 -4.06
CA ILE A 83 2.73 3.04 -4.14
C ILE A 83 3.01 3.94 -5.34
N ARG A 84 4.27 4.23 -5.67
CA ARG A 84 4.65 5.01 -6.85
C ARG A 84 4.21 4.32 -8.15
N GLU A 85 4.43 3.02 -8.27
CA GLU A 85 3.94 2.22 -9.41
C GLU A 85 2.42 2.33 -9.54
N PHE A 86 1.70 2.18 -8.43
CA PHE A 86 0.26 2.40 -8.40
C PHE A 86 -0.12 3.81 -8.83
N ASN A 87 0.55 4.84 -8.28
CA ASN A 87 0.28 6.23 -8.62
C ASN A 87 0.51 6.49 -10.12
N ALA A 88 1.57 5.93 -10.70
CA ALA A 88 1.85 6.05 -12.13
C ALA A 88 0.69 5.51 -12.98
N LEU A 89 0.10 4.38 -12.60
CA LEU A 89 -1.06 3.81 -13.30
C LEU A 89 -2.34 4.63 -13.09
N ALA A 90 -2.61 5.04 -11.84
CA ALA A 90 -3.83 5.74 -11.46
C ALA A 90 -3.88 7.18 -12.01
N MET A 91 -2.74 7.86 -12.07
CA MET A 91 -2.63 9.27 -12.46
C MET A 91 -2.27 9.48 -13.94
N ASN A 92 -1.95 8.43 -14.69
CA ASN A 92 -1.62 8.52 -16.12
C ASN A 92 -2.89 8.64 -16.98
N ALA A 93 -3.64 9.73 -16.82
CA ALA A 93 -4.75 10.05 -17.71
C ALA A 93 -4.22 10.75 -18.97
N PRO A 94 -4.79 10.47 -20.17
CA PRO A 94 -4.48 11.22 -21.38
C PRO A 94 -4.66 12.72 -21.17
N GLU A 95 -3.83 13.51 -21.83
CA GLU A 95 -3.96 14.98 -21.81
C GLU A 95 -5.37 15.39 -22.29
N GLY A 96 -5.97 16.38 -21.62
CA GLY A 96 -7.34 16.82 -21.93
C GLY A 96 -8.45 15.90 -21.41
N SER A 97 -8.13 14.86 -20.62
CA SER A 97 -9.15 14.02 -19.98
C SER A 97 -10.08 14.84 -19.08
N SER A 98 -11.39 14.62 -19.18
CA SER A 98 -12.37 15.24 -18.30
C SER A 98 -12.12 14.87 -16.82
N PRO A 99 -12.54 15.71 -15.87
CA PRO A 99 -12.39 15.40 -14.44
C PRO A 99 -13.15 14.13 -14.04
N ASP A 100 -14.32 13.83 -14.66
CA ASP A 100 -15.04 12.56 -14.48
C ASP A 100 -14.18 11.36 -14.89
N ALA A 101 -13.53 11.43 -16.05
CA ALA A 101 -12.66 10.36 -16.57
C ALA A 101 -11.42 10.15 -15.68
N ARG A 102 -10.84 11.23 -15.16
CA ARG A 102 -9.70 11.16 -14.21
C ARG A 102 -10.11 10.51 -12.90
N LEU A 103 -11.26 10.88 -12.34
CA LEU A 103 -11.83 10.27 -11.14
C LEU A 103 -12.10 8.78 -11.36
N GLN A 104 -12.76 8.41 -12.46
CA GLN A 104 -13.05 7.01 -12.78
C GLN A 104 -11.79 6.17 -12.94
N ARG A 105 -10.77 6.70 -13.63
CA ARG A 105 -9.48 6.02 -13.78
C ARG A 105 -8.81 5.78 -12.43
N PHE A 106 -8.82 6.77 -11.56
CA PHE A 106 -8.29 6.63 -10.21
C PHE A 106 -9.01 5.53 -9.42
N ILE A 107 -10.35 5.55 -9.41
CA ILE A 107 -11.18 4.55 -8.74
C ILE A 107 -10.89 3.15 -9.30
N ARG A 108 -10.82 3.02 -10.63
CA ARG A 108 -10.50 1.75 -11.29
C ARG A 108 -9.16 1.20 -10.86
N ALA A 109 -8.09 1.98 -10.96
CA ALA A 109 -6.76 1.54 -10.57
C ALA A 109 -6.72 1.15 -9.08
N PHE A 110 -7.38 1.91 -8.22
CA PHE A 110 -7.43 1.65 -6.79
C PHE A 110 -8.14 0.33 -6.47
N LEU A 111 -9.31 0.10 -7.07
CA LEU A 111 -10.08 -1.12 -6.88
C LEU A 111 -9.41 -2.33 -7.53
N GLN A 112 -8.84 -2.22 -8.73
CA GLN A 112 -8.06 -3.29 -9.35
C GLN A 112 -6.99 -3.78 -8.40
N ARG A 113 -6.19 -2.88 -7.84
CA ARG A 113 -5.17 -3.24 -6.85
C ARG A 113 -5.75 -3.98 -5.63
N ILE A 114 -6.90 -3.53 -5.10
CA ILE A 114 -7.56 -4.20 -3.97
C ILE A 114 -8.02 -5.61 -4.35
N PHE A 115 -8.51 -5.81 -5.58
CA PHE A 115 -9.04 -7.09 -6.04
C PHE A 115 -7.96 -8.07 -6.47
N GLU A 116 -6.86 -7.58 -7.07
CA GLU A 116 -5.72 -8.39 -7.52
C GLU A 116 -4.86 -8.88 -6.36
N THR A 117 -4.81 -8.15 -5.26
CA THR A 117 -4.01 -8.49 -4.09
C THR A 117 -4.66 -9.58 -3.24
N LYS A 118 -4.73 -10.80 -3.79
CA LYS A 118 -4.90 -12.01 -2.99
C LYS A 118 -3.62 -12.30 -2.19
N GLY A 119 -3.45 -11.60 -1.07
CA GLY A 119 -2.38 -11.87 -0.11
C GLY A 119 -1.24 -10.86 -0.07
N GLU A 120 -0.49 -10.64 -1.15
CA GLU A 120 0.74 -9.83 -1.09
C GLU A 120 0.53 -8.32 -1.02
N GLY A 121 -0.46 -7.74 -1.69
CA GLY A 121 -0.70 -6.29 -1.58
C GLY A 121 -1.38 -5.87 -0.29
N SER A 122 -1.86 -6.81 0.50
CA SER A 122 -2.37 -6.51 1.84
C SER A 122 -1.24 -6.06 2.79
N TRP A 123 0.02 -6.48 2.58
CA TRP A 123 1.14 -6.12 3.45
C TRP A 123 1.50 -4.64 3.37
N VAL A 124 1.49 -4.04 2.18
CA VAL A 124 1.72 -2.59 2.01
C VAL A 124 0.66 -1.78 2.76
N HIS A 125 -0.61 -2.18 2.65
CA HIS A 125 -1.69 -1.50 3.36
C HIS A 125 -1.58 -1.64 4.88
N LYS A 126 -1.28 -2.84 5.38
CA LYS A 126 -1.05 -3.09 6.81
C LYS A 126 0.14 -2.29 7.33
N PHE A 127 1.27 -2.28 6.58
CA PHE A 127 2.45 -1.50 6.92
C PHE A 127 2.10 -0.02 7.08
N ILE A 128 1.39 0.57 6.10
CA ILE A 128 0.95 1.97 6.17
C ILE A 128 0.03 2.20 7.38
N GLN A 129 -0.88 1.27 7.69
CA GLN A 129 -1.74 1.41 8.86
C GLN A 129 -0.95 1.43 10.16
N HIS A 130 0.09 0.61 10.30
CA HIS A 130 0.98 0.66 11.46
C HIS A 130 1.71 1.99 11.57
N GLU A 131 2.24 2.51 10.45
CA GLU A 131 2.91 3.81 10.40
C GLU A 131 1.97 4.98 10.74
N LEU A 132 0.72 4.94 10.30
CA LEU A 132 -0.26 6.00 10.62
C LEU A 132 -0.71 5.95 12.08
N ASN A 133 -0.77 4.77 12.70
CA ASN A 133 -1.19 4.61 14.08
C ASN A 133 -0.05 4.82 15.10
N ARG A 134 1.17 4.41 14.75
CA ARG A 134 2.39 4.53 15.56
C ARG A 134 3.54 5.01 14.67
N PRO A 135 3.55 6.33 14.33
CA PRO A 135 4.47 6.87 13.35
C PRO A 135 5.93 6.76 13.79
N THR A 136 6.77 6.29 12.88
CA THR A 136 8.22 6.40 12.96
C THR A 136 8.71 7.62 12.17
N GLU A 137 10.01 7.90 12.16
CA GLU A 137 10.61 8.93 11.28
C GLU A 137 10.35 8.66 9.78
N ALA A 138 9.97 7.42 9.47
CA ALA A 138 9.69 6.97 8.11
C ALA A 138 8.36 7.50 7.53
N VAL A 139 7.38 7.83 8.40
CA VAL A 139 6.04 8.25 7.97
C VAL A 139 6.08 9.47 7.05
N GLN A 140 6.98 10.42 7.32
CA GLN A 140 7.11 11.63 6.51
C GLN A 140 7.44 11.29 5.05
N ARG A 141 8.40 10.38 4.82
CA ARG A 141 8.76 9.94 3.47
C ARG A 141 7.59 9.27 2.75
N ILE A 142 6.85 8.40 3.42
CA ILE A 142 5.65 7.76 2.84
C ILE A 142 4.62 8.82 2.45
N MET A 143 4.39 9.80 3.32
CA MET A 143 3.45 10.88 3.02
C MET A 143 3.89 11.71 1.81
N GLU A 144 5.12 12.23 1.83
CA GLU A 144 5.63 13.15 0.80
C GLU A 144 5.80 12.47 -0.56
N GLU A 145 6.37 11.26 -0.58
CA GLU A 145 6.77 10.59 -1.81
C GLU A 145 5.67 9.72 -2.44
N ALA A 146 4.71 9.27 -1.63
CA ALA A 146 3.73 8.29 -2.06
C ALA A 146 2.27 8.76 -1.94
N ILE A 147 1.88 9.37 -0.80
CA ILE A 147 0.48 9.69 -0.53
C ILE A 147 0.09 11.06 -1.07
N VAL A 148 0.87 12.10 -0.78
CA VAL A 148 0.57 13.49 -1.17
C VAL A 148 0.41 13.66 -2.69
N PRO A 149 1.25 13.09 -3.57
CA PRO A 149 1.06 13.21 -5.02
C PRO A 149 -0.32 12.69 -5.48
N ARG A 150 -0.74 11.56 -4.93
CA ARG A 150 -2.05 10.95 -5.22
C ARG A 150 -3.21 11.82 -4.73
N LEU A 151 -3.10 12.36 -3.52
CA LEU A 151 -4.11 13.27 -2.98
C LEU A 151 -4.24 14.53 -3.83
N ARG A 152 -3.13 15.13 -4.25
CA ARG A 152 -3.12 16.30 -5.15
C ARG A 152 -3.81 16.02 -6.48
N TYR A 153 -3.51 14.86 -7.09
CA TYR A 153 -4.15 14.46 -8.35
C TYR A 153 -5.67 14.34 -8.20
N LEU A 154 -6.12 13.66 -7.14
CA LEU A 154 -7.55 13.48 -6.89
C LEU A 154 -8.24 14.80 -6.52
N SER A 155 -7.57 15.63 -5.69
CA SER A 155 -8.08 16.95 -5.34
C SER A 155 -8.28 17.83 -6.56
N ALA A 156 -7.34 17.86 -7.51
CA ALA A 156 -7.48 18.64 -8.74
C ALA A 156 -8.72 18.21 -9.54
N ALA A 157 -8.97 16.90 -9.69
CA ALA A 157 -10.17 16.42 -10.39
C ALA A 157 -11.47 16.80 -9.64
N VAL A 158 -11.46 16.69 -8.30
CA VAL A 158 -12.62 17.04 -7.46
C VAL A 158 -12.88 18.54 -7.47
N THR A 159 -11.86 19.39 -7.44
CA THR A 159 -11.97 20.84 -7.53
C THR A 159 -12.69 21.25 -8.83
N GLU A 160 -12.29 20.69 -9.96
CA GLU A 160 -12.97 20.94 -11.25
C GLU A 160 -14.42 20.44 -11.25
N LEU A 161 -14.70 19.26 -10.65
CA LEU A 161 -16.06 18.72 -10.54
C LEU A 161 -16.97 19.58 -9.67
N LEU A 162 -16.44 20.12 -8.58
CA LEU A 162 -17.18 21.02 -7.67
C LEU A 162 -17.32 22.43 -8.25
N ASP A 163 -16.47 22.82 -9.22
CA ASP A 163 -16.39 24.17 -9.77
C ASP A 163 -16.14 25.21 -8.64
N CYS A 164 -15.07 24.99 -7.88
CA CYS A 164 -14.74 25.79 -6.69
C CYS A 164 -13.23 26.08 -6.62
N GLU A 165 -12.79 26.86 -5.64
CA GLU A 165 -11.36 27.09 -5.39
C GLU A 165 -10.71 25.85 -4.74
N PRO A 166 -9.38 25.65 -4.94
CA PRO A 166 -8.67 24.48 -4.42
C PRO A 166 -8.65 24.33 -2.90
N ASP A 167 -8.83 25.41 -2.16
CA ASP A 167 -8.87 25.46 -0.68
C ASP A 167 -10.29 25.27 -0.10
N ASP A 168 -11.29 25.08 -0.94
CA ASP A 168 -12.66 24.80 -0.49
C ASP A 168 -12.70 23.51 0.35
N PRO A 169 -13.20 23.55 1.59
CA PRO A 169 -13.23 22.38 2.48
C PRO A 169 -13.92 21.16 1.89
N ARG A 170 -14.90 21.37 0.99
CA ARG A 170 -15.63 20.29 0.30
C ARG A 170 -14.70 19.42 -0.56
N VAL A 171 -13.61 19.98 -1.07
CA VAL A 171 -12.64 19.22 -1.88
C VAL A 171 -12.10 18.05 -1.06
N MET A 172 -11.55 18.28 0.12
CA MET A 172 -10.99 17.24 0.96
C MET A 172 -12.05 16.29 1.53
N GLN A 173 -13.26 16.77 1.80
CA GLN A 173 -14.38 15.92 2.20
C GLN A 173 -14.75 14.92 1.09
N CYS A 174 -14.85 15.37 -0.17
CA CYS A 174 -15.13 14.53 -1.30
C CYS A 174 -13.97 13.54 -1.57
N VAL A 175 -12.72 14.00 -1.52
CA VAL A 175 -11.53 13.15 -1.64
C VAL A 175 -11.54 12.04 -0.59
N GLY A 176 -11.81 12.37 0.67
CA GLY A 176 -11.93 11.41 1.76
C GLY A 176 -13.07 10.40 1.54
N SER A 177 -14.22 10.86 1.04
CA SER A 177 -15.36 10.00 0.71
C SER A 177 -15.05 9.01 -0.41
N VAL A 178 -14.42 9.46 -1.50
CA VAL A 178 -13.98 8.57 -2.61
C VAL A 178 -13.01 7.51 -2.11
N HIS A 179 -12.01 7.89 -1.31
CA HIS A 179 -11.06 6.94 -0.71
C HIS A 179 -11.77 5.95 0.22
N GLY A 180 -12.65 6.43 1.10
CA GLY A 180 -13.42 5.60 2.02
C GLY A 180 -14.26 4.55 1.30
N LEU A 181 -14.96 4.94 0.24
CA LEU A 181 -15.74 4.02 -0.60
C LEU A 181 -14.86 2.93 -1.24
N CYS A 182 -13.70 3.30 -1.77
CA CYS A 182 -12.76 2.30 -2.31
C CYS A 182 -12.25 1.36 -1.20
N LEU A 183 -11.90 1.88 -0.02
CA LEU A 183 -11.37 1.08 1.09
C LEU A 183 -12.39 0.11 1.69
N VAL A 184 -13.68 0.38 1.59
CA VAL A 184 -14.73 -0.59 2.01
C VAL A 184 -14.53 -1.93 1.34
N TYR A 185 -14.13 -1.96 0.07
CA TYR A 185 -13.89 -3.22 -0.66
C TYR A 185 -12.66 -3.99 -0.17
N SER A 186 -11.67 -3.33 0.44
CA SER A 186 -10.56 -4.02 1.11
C SER A 186 -10.98 -4.67 2.43
N ARG A 187 -11.99 -4.09 3.10
CA ARG A 187 -12.52 -4.55 4.39
C ARG A 187 -13.69 -5.54 4.28
N MET A 188 -14.15 -5.88 3.08
CA MET A 188 -15.14 -6.96 2.87
C MET A 188 -14.66 -8.35 3.36
N LEU A 189 -13.45 -8.45 3.91
CA LEU A 189 -12.99 -9.54 4.78
C LEU A 189 -13.88 -9.74 6.04
N LEU A 190 -14.74 -8.77 6.38
CA LEU A 190 -15.76 -8.94 7.41
C LEU A 190 -16.96 -9.79 6.92
N ALA A 191 -17.15 -9.95 5.62
CA ALA A 191 -18.26 -10.70 5.06
C ALA A 191 -18.38 -12.14 5.60
N PRO A 192 -17.28 -12.91 5.78
CA PRO A 192 -17.40 -14.24 6.40
C PRO A 192 -17.91 -14.21 7.85
N LYS A 193 -17.49 -13.20 8.64
CA LYS A 193 -17.95 -13.03 10.03
C LYS A 193 -19.40 -12.53 10.07
N LEU A 194 -19.74 -11.59 9.19
CA LEU A 194 -21.09 -11.06 9.07
C LEU A 194 -22.06 -12.14 8.63
N LYS A 195 -21.67 -13.06 7.75
CA LYS A 195 -22.48 -14.20 7.30
C LYS A 195 -22.88 -15.14 8.45
N ILE A 196 -22.06 -15.22 9.50
CA ILE A 196 -22.35 -16.03 10.69
C ILE A 196 -23.37 -15.32 11.59
N VAL A 197 -23.26 -13.99 11.73
CA VAL A 197 -24.02 -13.20 12.70
C VAL A 197 -25.31 -12.63 12.10
N ALA A 198 -25.27 -12.23 10.82
CA ALA A 198 -26.37 -11.59 10.10
C ALA A 198 -26.35 -12.03 8.63
N PRO A 199 -26.77 -13.27 8.33
CA PRO A 199 -26.72 -13.84 6.96
C PRO A 199 -27.58 -13.06 5.97
N ASP A 200 -28.68 -12.49 6.43
CA ASP A 200 -29.61 -11.64 5.67
C ASP A 200 -29.00 -10.31 5.21
N LEU A 201 -27.99 -9.79 5.92
CA LEU A 201 -27.28 -8.58 5.57
C LEU A 201 -26.01 -8.84 4.72
N THR A 202 -25.71 -10.09 4.47
CA THR A 202 -24.49 -10.46 3.72
C THR A 202 -24.82 -10.59 2.25
N PRO A 203 -24.18 -9.85 1.36
CA PRO A 203 -24.36 -10.04 -0.08
C PRO A 203 -24.01 -11.48 -0.46
N PRO A 204 -24.78 -12.12 -1.37
CA PRO A 204 -24.59 -13.50 -1.75
C PRO A 204 -23.19 -13.77 -2.33
N GLU A 205 -22.66 -12.81 -3.06
CA GLU A 205 -21.33 -12.88 -3.66
C GLU A 205 -20.61 -11.54 -3.55
N ARG A 206 -19.26 -11.57 -3.51
CA ARG A 206 -18.43 -10.38 -3.63
C ARG A 206 -18.58 -9.84 -5.06
N PRO A 207 -18.94 -8.56 -5.26
CA PRO A 207 -19.01 -7.99 -6.61
C PRO A 207 -17.66 -8.09 -7.32
N GLY A 208 -17.68 -8.33 -8.62
CA GLY A 208 -16.47 -8.24 -9.44
C GLY A 208 -15.91 -6.81 -9.48
N VAL A 209 -14.64 -6.66 -9.87
CA VAL A 209 -13.98 -5.36 -9.92
C VAL A 209 -14.74 -4.35 -10.77
N GLU A 210 -15.27 -4.75 -11.92
CA GLU A 210 -16.01 -3.84 -12.83
C GLU A 210 -17.31 -3.32 -12.20
N ALA A 211 -18.06 -4.17 -11.51
CA ALA A 211 -19.26 -3.76 -10.78
C ALA A 211 -18.92 -2.80 -9.63
N ALA A 212 -17.83 -3.06 -8.90
CA ALA A 212 -17.34 -2.17 -7.85
C ALA A 212 -16.91 -0.80 -8.41
N VAL A 213 -16.18 -0.78 -9.53
CA VAL A 213 -15.77 0.45 -10.23
C VAL A 213 -16.99 1.26 -10.68
N ALA A 214 -17.96 0.61 -11.30
CA ALA A 214 -19.17 1.28 -11.76
C ALA A 214 -19.95 1.90 -10.59
N HIS A 215 -20.14 1.14 -9.52
CA HIS A 215 -20.83 1.59 -8.30
C HIS A 215 -20.12 2.77 -7.65
N VAL A 216 -18.83 2.64 -7.33
CA VAL A 216 -18.07 3.70 -6.63
C VAL A 216 -17.98 4.95 -7.50
N THR A 217 -17.79 4.81 -8.83
CA THR A 217 -17.75 5.96 -9.75
C THR A 217 -19.09 6.69 -9.77
N ALA A 218 -20.19 5.98 -10.00
CA ALA A 218 -21.51 6.59 -10.06
C ALA A 218 -21.89 7.29 -8.77
N PHE A 219 -21.66 6.63 -7.61
CA PHE A 219 -21.94 7.19 -6.30
C PHE A 219 -21.09 8.44 -6.00
N SER A 220 -19.79 8.38 -6.30
CA SER A 220 -18.87 9.51 -6.10
C SER A 220 -19.24 10.71 -6.96
N LEU A 221 -19.50 10.50 -8.25
CA LEU A 221 -19.90 11.58 -9.15
C LEU A 221 -21.24 12.22 -8.76
N ALA A 222 -22.23 11.41 -8.38
CA ALA A 222 -23.52 11.91 -7.90
C ALA A 222 -23.36 12.73 -6.61
N GLY A 223 -22.57 12.22 -5.65
CA GLY A 223 -22.28 12.92 -4.40
C GLY A 223 -21.56 14.26 -4.62
N ILE A 224 -20.52 14.28 -5.46
CA ILE A 224 -19.77 15.51 -5.78
C ILE A 224 -20.69 16.53 -6.47
N LYS A 225 -21.53 16.09 -7.44
CA LYS A 225 -22.50 16.97 -8.11
C LYS A 225 -23.52 17.57 -7.14
N ALA A 226 -23.99 16.78 -6.17
CA ALA A 226 -24.89 17.28 -5.12
C ALA A 226 -24.18 18.32 -4.22
N MET A 227 -22.92 18.08 -3.86
CA MET A 227 -22.11 19.03 -3.07
C MET A 227 -21.81 20.33 -3.83
N ARG A 228 -21.70 20.27 -5.18
CA ARG A 228 -21.58 21.47 -6.01
C ARG A 228 -22.81 22.37 -5.87
N SER A 229 -24.01 21.77 -5.90
CA SER A 229 -25.27 22.50 -5.82
C SER A 229 -25.53 23.13 -4.44
N THR A 230 -24.93 22.60 -3.37
CA THR A 230 -25.11 23.08 -1.98
C THR A 230 -24.10 24.15 -1.58
N GLY A 231 -23.24 24.61 -2.49
CA GLY A 231 -22.13 25.55 -2.26
C GLY A 231 -22.49 26.92 -1.65
N GLY A 232 -23.78 27.19 -1.42
CA GLY A 232 -24.24 28.37 -0.68
C GLY A 232 -24.77 28.13 0.74
N ALA A 233 -25.02 26.85 1.13
CA ALA A 233 -25.81 26.59 2.35
C ALA A 233 -25.03 25.93 3.50
N ILE A 234 -23.89 25.27 3.27
CA ILE A 234 -23.18 24.50 4.32
C ILE A 234 -22.09 25.33 5.01
N GLY A 235 -21.55 26.37 4.39
CA GLY A 235 -20.54 27.26 4.99
C GLY A 235 -21.03 28.13 6.14
N ALA A 236 -22.34 28.23 6.38
CA ALA A 236 -22.92 29.11 7.36
C ALA A 236 -23.36 28.43 8.69
N ARG A 237 -23.12 27.12 8.86
CA ARG A 237 -23.66 26.37 10.03
C ARG A 237 -22.63 25.62 10.87
N VAL A 238 -21.36 25.85 10.69
CA VAL A 238 -20.32 25.25 11.57
C VAL A 238 -19.35 26.36 12.00
N LEU A 239 -19.79 27.17 12.92
CA LEU A 239 -19.01 27.96 13.90
C LEU A 239 -19.67 27.78 15.25
#